data_eac001115c54cd8c44f5efb883367204
#
_entry.id   eac001115c54cd8c44f5efb883367204
#
_cell.length_a   1.000
_cell.length_b   1.000
_cell.length_c   1.000
_cell.angle_alpha   90.00
_cell.angle_beta   90.00
_cell.angle_gamma   90.00
#
_symmetry.space_group_name_H-M   'P 1'
#
loop_
_entity.id
_entity.type
_entity.pdbx_description
1 polymer ?
#
loop_
_entity_poly.entity_id
_entity_poly.type
_entity_poly.pdbx_seq_one_letter_code
_entity_poly.pdbx_strand_id
1 'polypeptide(L)'
;VAPGSQAAVLLTAWLIVGSAVLGLFVGSPLAAIVRRVPRGEPLRLGRRGSIGASAPLMGVTAVVFALVAAWYASADAVGPAVGSGSAPAAGADAWPTTAMLGPPAHAVAWWLGLAAYLWFAGAGIALVLIDLEHRRLPDRIVLPSLVAVVVLLTVSSVLGGDWGRLAATLGGSAVVFAVYLWLALAARGGLGGGDLKLAPLIGAALGFAGAGALLVGVLSGFALGAAAGLVLVALRRASRTRAFPFGPCMLLGAWAGLVWGARI
;
A
#
# COMPACT_ATOMS: atom_id res chain seq x y z
N VAL A 1 12.64 18.39 -28.92
CA VAL A 1 11.93 17.48 -27.97
C VAL A 1 11.29 16.39 -28.82
N ALA A 2 11.70 15.13 -28.63
CA ALA A 2 11.18 14.00 -29.41
C ALA A 2 9.67 13.84 -29.15
N PRO A 3 8.85 13.59 -30.19
CA PRO A 3 7.38 13.52 -30.05
C PRO A 3 6.91 12.45 -29.04
N GLY A 4 7.72 11.43 -28.76
CA GLY A 4 7.42 10.41 -27.73
C GLY A 4 7.48 10.90 -26.29
N SER A 5 8.31 11.91 -26.00
CA SER A 5 8.42 12.46 -24.63
C SER A 5 7.18 13.26 -24.22
N GLN A 6 6.54 13.96 -25.14
CA GLN A 6 5.32 14.71 -24.86
C GLN A 6 4.12 13.78 -24.59
N ALA A 7 4.00 12.70 -25.35
CA ALA A 7 2.96 11.71 -25.12
C ALA A 7 3.09 11.02 -23.76
N ALA A 8 4.32 10.68 -23.33
CA ALA A 8 4.59 10.10 -22.04
C ALA A 8 4.21 11.05 -20.88
N VAL A 9 4.58 12.32 -20.98
CA VAL A 9 4.25 13.34 -19.99
C VAL A 9 2.73 13.54 -19.88
N LEU A 10 2.03 13.59 -21.02
CA LEU A 10 0.57 13.72 -21.02
C LEU A 10 -0.12 12.50 -20.42
N LEU A 11 0.31 11.28 -20.76
CA LEU A 11 -0.23 10.06 -20.17
C LEU A 11 -0.04 10.01 -18.66
N THR A 12 1.15 10.34 -18.18
CA THR A 12 1.43 10.40 -16.74
C THR A 12 0.56 11.45 -16.05
N ALA A 13 0.39 12.63 -16.65
CA ALA A 13 -0.48 13.67 -16.12
C ALA A 13 -1.95 13.20 -16.03
N TRP A 14 -2.47 12.55 -17.07
CA TRP A 14 -3.83 11.99 -17.06
C TRP A 14 -4.01 10.89 -16.02
N LEU A 15 -3.00 10.04 -15.81
CA LEU A 15 -3.00 9.04 -14.75
C LEU A 15 -3.10 9.66 -13.35
N ILE A 16 -2.29 10.68 -13.10
CA ILE A 16 -2.28 11.39 -11.81
C ILE A 16 -3.64 12.05 -11.56
N VAL A 17 -4.17 12.77 -12.55
CA VAL A 17 -5.47 13.44 -12.45
C VAL A 17 -6.60 12.42 -12.28
N GLY A 18 -6.62 11.36 -13.09
CA GLY A 18 -7.63 10.30 -12.99
C GLY A 18 -7.61 9.59 -11.64
N SER A 19 -6.42 9.30 -11.11
CA SER A 19 -6.26 8.68 -9.79
C SER A 19 -6.68 9.64 -8.65
N ALA A 20 -6.40 10.95 -8.78
CA ALA A 20 -6.87 11.94 -7.82
C ALA A 20 -8.40 12.03 -7.81
N VAL A 21 -9.04 12.06 -8.98
CA VAL A 21 -10.50 12.04 -9.11
C VAL A 21 -11.08 10.77 -8.49
N LEU A 22 -10.49 9.60 -8.77
CA LEU A 22 -10.88 8.34 -8.15
C LEU A 22 -10.76 8.42 -6.62
N GLY A 23 -9.70 9.01 -6.09
CA GLY A 23 -9.50 9.22 -4.67
C GLY A 23 -10.60 10.09 -4.03
N LEU A 24 -11.07 11.13 -4.73
CA LEU A 24 -12.20 11.93 -4.28
C LEU A 24 -13.47 11.08 -4.13
N PHE A 25 -13.76 10.22 -5.12
CA PHE A 25 -14.92 9.34 -5.06
C PHE A 25 -14.79 8.26 -3.98
N VAL A 26 -13.61 7.67 -3.80
CA VAL A 26 -13.34 6.64 -2.79
C VAL A 26 -13.34 7.23 -1.37
N GLY A 27 -12.92 8.47 -1.19
CA GLY A 27 -12.87 9.13 0.13
C GLY A 27 -14.22 9.22 0.83
N SER A 28 -15.31 9.39 0.07
CA SER A 28 -16.66 9.48 0.63
C SER A 28 -17.16 8.16 1.24
N PRO A 29 -17.15 7.01 0.53
CA PRO A 29 -17.50 5.73 1.16
C PRO A 29 -16.50 5.31 2.23
N LEU A 30 -15.21 5.66 2.10
CA LEU A 30 -14.19 5.39 3.10
C LEU A 30 -14.52 6.08 4.43
N ALA A 31 -14.93 7.35 4.40
CA ALA A 31 -15.40 8.06 5.58
C ALA A 31 -16.62 7.41 6.25
N ALA A 32 -17.52 6.81 5.46
CA ALA A 32 -18.64 6.06 5.98
C ALA A 32 -18.21 4.74 6.65
N ILE A 33 -17.24 4.04 6.06
CA ILE A 33 -16.67 2.81 6.60
C ILE A 33 -15.97 3.09 7.92
N VAL A 34 -15.08 4.09 7.98
CA VAL A 34 -14.35 4.46 9.20
C VAL A 34 -15.29 4.74 10.36
N ARG A 35 -16.43 5.38 10.11
CA ARG A 35 -17.43 5.71 11.17
C ARG A 35 -18.33 4.56 11.60
N ARG A 36 -18.61 3.59 10.72
CA ARG A 36 -19.63 2.55 10.96
C ARG A 36 -19.05 1.22 11.44
N VAL A 37 -17.89 0.83 10.92
CA VAL A 37 -17.29 -0.46 11.26
C VAL A 37 -17.04 -0.63 12.76
N PRO A 38 -16.56 0.38 13.50
CA PRO A 38 -16.33 0.24 14.93
C PRO A 38 -17.61 0.10 15.76
N ARG A 39 -18.76 0.54 15.21
CA ARG A 39 -20.07 0.47 15.88
C ARG A 39 -20.84 -0.82 15.62
N GLY A 40 -20.27 -1.74 14.82
CA GLY A 40 -20.95 -2.98 14.46
C GLY A 40 -22.16 -2.80 13.54
N GLU A 41 -22.39 -1.61 13.02
CA GLU A 41 -23.50 -1.32 12.12
C GLU A 41 -23.29 -1.97 10.75
N PRO A 42 -24.36 -2.47 10.08
CA PRO A 42 -24.26 -3.03 8.75
C PRO A 42 -23.81 -1.97 7.73
N LEU A 43 -22.88 -2.36 6.86
CA LEU A 43 -22.40 -1.52 5.75
C LEU A 43 -23.51 -1.31 4.70
N ARG A 44 -24.44 -0.41 4.97
CA ARG A 44 -25.39 0.05 3.97
C ARG A 44 -24.83 1.27 3.23
N LEU A 45 -24.42 1.08 1.98
CA LEU A 45 -23.91 2.12 1.06
C LEU A 45 -25.00 3.10 0.60
N GLY A 46 -25.97 3.45 1.42
CA GLY A 46 -27.20 4.07 0.96
C GLY A 46 -27.73 5.28 1.72
N ARG A 47 -26.93 6.04 2.49
CA ARG A 47 -27.40 7.32 3.02
C ARG A 47 -26.26 8.35 3.00
N ARG A 48 -26.45 9.41 2.22
CA ARG A 48 -25.56 10.59 2.12
C ARG A 48 -25.32 11.15 3.52
N GLY A 49 -24.20 10.74 4.15
CA GLY A 49 -23.62 11.51 5.23
C GLY A 49 -23.26 12.88 4.67
N SER A 50 -23.39 13.95 5.45
CA SER A 50 -23.14 15.31 4.97
C SER A 50 -21.77 15.35 4.28
N ILE A 51 -21.75 15.81 3.05
CA ILE A 51 -20.53 15.92 2.21
C ILE A 51 -19.45 16.72 2.94
N GLY A 52 -19.84 17.71 3.75
CA GLY A 52 -18.90 18.52 4.53
C GLY A 52 -18.07 17.76 5.57
N ALA A 53 -18.61 16.70 6.18
CA ALA A 53 -17.86 15.91 7.17
C ALA A 53 -16.89 14.89 6.54
N SER A 54 -17.03 14.60 5.23
CA SER A 54 -16.13 13.70 4.48
C SER A 54 -15.12 14.47 3.61
N ALA A 55 -15.30 15.77 3.41
CA ALA A 55 -14.47 16.59 2.54
C ALA A 55 -12.95 16.50 2.84
N PRO A 56 -12.48 16.59 4.10
CA PRO A 56 -11.06 16.46 4.38
C PRO A 56 -10.50 15.08 4.00
N LEU A 57 -11.26 14.02 4.24
CA LEU A 57 -10.83 12.67 3.88
C LEU A 57 -10.84 12.45 2.37
N MET A 58 -11.80 13.03 1.65
CA MET A 58 -11.82 13.02 0.18
C MET A 58 -10.57 13.71 -0.38
N GLY A 59 -10.18 14.86 0.18
CA GLY A 59 -8.95 15.56 -0.22
C GLY A 59 -7.68 14.72 0.06
N VAL A 60 -7.58 14.14 1.23
CA VAL A 60 -6.44 13.28 1.60
C VAL A 60 -6.34 12.06 0.67
N THR A 61 -7.44 11.37 0.41
CA THR A 61 -7.43 10.21 -0.50
C THR A 61 -7.10 10.60 -1.93
N ALA A 62 -7.56 11.75 -2.41
CA ALA A 62 -7.22 12.26 -3.74
C ALA A 62 -5.71 12.53 -3.87
N VAL A 63 -5.12 13.22 -2.89
CA VAL A 63 -3.68 13.50 -2.88
C VAL A 63 -2.87 12.21 -2.79
N VAL A 64 -3.24 11.29 -1.91
CA VAL A 64 -2.53 10.01 -1.77
C VAL A 64 -2.62 9.20 -3.06
N PHE A 65 -3.78 9.13 -3.69
CA PHE A 65 -3.96 8.41 -4.95
C PHE A 65 -3.14 9.03 -6.09
N ALA A 66 -3.08 10.36 -6.17
CA ALA A 66 -2.23 11.06 -7.13
C ALA A 66 -0.74 10.75 -6.91
N LEU A 67 -0.28 10.77 -5.65
CA LEU A 67 1.10 10.44 -5.30
C LEU A 67 1.44 8.97 -5.60
N VAL A 68 0.52 8.05 -5.33
CA VAL A 68 0.68 6.62 -5.67
C VAL A 68 0.79 6.43 -7.18
N ALA A 69 -0.06 7.07 -7.95
CA ALA A 69 -0.02 6.99 -9.41
C ALA A 69 1.28 7.59 -9.97
N ALA A 70 1.72 8.73 -9.45
CA ALA A 70 2.98 9.37 -9.83
C ALA A 70 4.19 8.48 -9.49
N TRP A 71 4.20 7.91 -8.28
CA TRP A 71 5.25 6.97 -7.86
C TRP A 71 5.25 5.72 -8.74
N TYR A 72 4.10 5.11 -8.98
CA TYR A 72 3.98 3.88 -9.77
C TYR A 72 4.34 4.11 -11.25
N ALA A 73 4.05 5.29 -11.79
CA ALA A 73 4.43 5.68 -13.14
C ALA A 73 5.91 6.07 -13.26
N SER A 74 6.62 6.33 -12.15
CA SER A 74 8.05 6.62 -12.21
C SER A 74 8.84 5.35 -12.55
N ALA A 75 9.79 5.46 -13.47
CA ALA A 75 10.60 4.35 -13.96
C ALA A 75 11.33 3.56 -12.85
N ASP A 76 11.59 4.23 -11.72
CA ASP A 76 12.36 3.69 -10.61
C ASP A 76 11.54 2.76 -9.69
N ALA A 77 10.20 2.87 -9.71
CA ALA A 77 9.35 2.17 -8.74
C ALA A 77 9.04 0.72 -9.15
N VAL A 78 9.12 0.41 -10.43
CA VAL A 78 8.70 -0.89 -10.99
C VAL A 78 9.76 -1.44 -11.96
N GLY A 79 11.02 -1.22 -11.65
CA GLY A 79 12.15 -1.76 -12.40
C GLY A 79 12.08 -3.29 -12.56
N PRO A 80 12.75 -3.89 -13.55
CA PRO A 80 12.80 -5.33 -13.72
C PRO A 80 13.33 -5.98 -12.43
N ALA A 81 12.63 -7.00 -11.95
CA ALA A 81 13.11 -7.78 -10.80
C ALA A 81 14.52 -8.29 -11.09
N VAL A 82 15.41 -8.10 -10.12
CA VAL A 82 16.79 -8.60 -10.18
C VAL A 82 16.74 -10.12 -10.39
N GLY A 83 17.01 -10.57 -11.61
CA GLY A 83 17.01 -12.01 -11.94
C GLY A 83 16.58 -12.38 -13.36
N SER A 84 15.88 -11.54 -14.10
CA SER A 84 15.60 -11.82 -15.51
C SER A 84 16.78 -11.36 -16.37
N GLY A 85 17.61 -12.29 -16.82
CA GLY A 85 18.81 -12.06 -17.65
C GLY A 85 18.54 -11.50 -19.05
N SER A 86 17.47 -10.79 -19.24
CA SER A 86 17.14 -10.06 -20.47
C SER A 86 16.58 -8.68 -20.12
N ALA A 87 17.48 -7.74 -19.76
CA ALA A 87 17.11 -6.33 -19.84
C ALA A 87 16.81 -6.01 -21.30
N PRO A 88 15.62 -5.50 -21.67
CA PRO A 88 15.44 -4.88 -22.97
C PRO A 88 16.39 -3.66 -22.98
N ALA A 89 17.21 -3.58 -24.01
CA ALA A 89 18.12 -2.45 -24.27
C ALA A 89 17.38 -1.16 -24.69
N ALA A 90 16.20 -0.92 -24.14
CA ALA A 90 15.44 0.31 -24.28
C ALA A 90 15.78 1.21 -23.11
N GLY A 91 16.30 2.39 -23.40
CA GLY A 91 16.72 3.37 -22.39
C GLY A 91 15.61 3.63 -21.36
N ALA A 92 16.02 4.03 -20.15
CA ALA A 92 15.16 4.29 -19.00
C ALA A 92 13.97 5.23 -19.25
N ASP A 93 13.98 5.92 -20.41
CA ASP A 93 12.96 6.89 -20.81
C ASP A 93 11.71 6.27 -21.46
N ALA A 94 11.70 4.95 -21.68
CA ALA A 94 10.63 4.26 -22.41
C ALA A 94 9.51 3.70 -21.50
N TRP A 95 9.68 3.71 -20.21
CA TRP A 95 8.68 3.32 -19.21
C TRP A 95 7.92 4.58 -18.73
N PRO A 96 6.64 4.60 -18.57
CA PRO A 96 5.60 3.56 -18.65
C PRO A 96 5.01 3.34 -20.07
N THR A 97 5.44 4.10 -21.06
CA THR A 97 4.86 4.08 -22.42
C THR A 97 5.01 2.71 -23.09
N THR A 98 6.16 2.04 -22.94
CA THR A 98 6.36 0.69 -23.49
C THR A 98 5.49 -0.35 -22.81
N ALA A 99 5.26 -0.24 -21.50
CA ALA A 99 4.37 -1.14 -20.78
C ALA A 99 2.90 -0.94 -21.18
N MET A 100 2.49 0.31 -21.45
CA MET A 100 1.11 0.62 -21.88
C MET A 100 0.87 0.33 -23.36
N LEU A 101 1.89 0.49 -24.21
CA LEU A 101 1.80 0.30 -25.68
C LEU A 101 2.32 -1.07 -26.12
N GLY A 102 2.84 -1.88 -25.19
CA GLY A 102 3.27 -3.25 -25.43
C GLY A 102 2.10 -4.21 -25.70
N PRO A 103 2.36 -5.53 -25.73
CA PRO A 103 1.31 -6.52 -25.87
C PRO A 103 0.18 -6.25 -24.86
N PRO A 104 -1.09 -6.48 -25.22
CA PRO A 104 -2.24 -6.11 -24.36
C PRO A 104 -2.18 -6.73 -22.96
N ALA A 105 -1.54 -7.90 -22.83
CA ALA A 105 -1.34 -8.54 -21.53
C ALA A 105 -0.44 -7.71 -20.58
N HIS A 106 0.64 -7.10 -21.11
CA HIS A 106 1.53 -6.25 -20.30
C HIS A 106 0.85 -4.96 -19.87
N ALA A 107 0.03 -4.36 -20.75
CA ALA A 107 -0.76 -3.19 -20.40
C ALA A 107 -1.75 -3.51 -19.26
N VAL A 108 -2.46 -4.63 -19.37
CA VAL A 108 -3.38 -5.09 -18.31
C VAL A 108 -2.61 -5.37 -17.02
N ALA A 109 -1.44 -6.03 -17.08
CA ALA A 109 -0.59 -6.29 -15.92
C ALA A 109 -0.22 -4.99 -15.19
N TRP A 110 0.18 -3.96 -15.93
CA TRP A 110 0.53 -2.65 -15.38
C TRP A 110 -0.65 -2.00 -14.63
N TRP A 111 -1.84 -1.99 -15.27
CA TRP A 111 -3.05 -1.44 -14.65
C TRP A 111 -3.49 -2.19 -13.40
N LEU A 112 -3.33 -3.52 -13.37
CA LEU A 112 -3.63 -4.34 -12.19
C LEU A 112 -2.67 -4.04 -11.03
N GLY A 113 -1.39 -3.85 -11.32
CA GLY A 113 -0.41 -3.42 -10.33
C GLY A 113 -0.77 -2.05 -9.73
N LEU A 114 -1.07 -1.06 -10.57
CA LEU A 114 -1.55 0.25 -10.11
C LEU A 114 -2.81 0.13 -9.25
N ALA A 115 -3.81 -0.64 -9.70
CA ALA A 115 -5.03 -0.86 -8.96
C ALA A 115 -4.77 -1.48 -7.57
N ALA A 116 -3.83 -2.43 -7.47
CA ALA A 116 -3.42 -3.02 -6.20
C ALA A 116 -2.85 -1.98 -5.23
N TYR A 117 -1.97 -1.09 -5.70
CA TYR A 117 -1.40 -0.04 -4.84
C TYR A 117 -2.40 1.05 -4.47
N LEU A 118 -3.32 1.41 -5.37
CA LEU A 118 -4.43 2.31 -5.03
C LEU A 118 -5.36 1.69 -3.98
N TRP A 119 -5.65 0.38 -4.11
CA TRP A 119 -6.41 -0.36 -3.09
C TRP A 119 -5.66 -0.39 -1.75
N PHE A 120 -4.35 -0.71 -1.78
CA PHE A 120 -3.50 -0.71 -0.58
C PHE A 120 -3.48 0.65 0.10
N ALA A 121 -3.38 1.74 -0.66
CA ALA A 121 -3.43 3.11 -0.14
C ALA A 121 -4.78 3.44 0.50
N GLY A 122 -5.89 3.15 -0.18
CA GLY A 122 -7.23 3.39 0.34
C GLY A 122 -7.53 2.61 1.61
N ALA A 123 -7.22 1.31 1.61
CA ALA A 123 -7.34 0.46 2.79
C ALA A 123 -6.42 0.93 3.92
N GLY A 124 -5.18 1.31 3.60
CA GLY A 124 -4.22 1.85 4.56
C GLY A 124 -4.72 3.11 5.25
N ILE A 125 -5.28 4.08 4.53
CA ILE A 125 -5.88 5.28 5.11
C ILE A 125 -7.01 4.91 6.09
N ALA A 126 -7.93 4.01 5.67
CA ALA A 126 -9.01 3.56 6.54
C ALA A 126 -8.50 2.89 7.82
N LEU A 127 -7.52 1.99 7.67
CA LEU A 127 -6.95 1.24 8.78
C LEU A 127 -6.19 2.14 9.76
N VAL A 128 -5.42 3.13 9.26
CA VAL A 128 -4.74 4.12 10.11
C VAL A 128 -5.76 4.90 10.93
N LEU A 129 -6.82 5.42 10.31
CA LEU A 129 -7.83 6.21 11.00
C LEU A 129 -8.58 5.39 12.06
N ILE A 130 -8.96 4.15 11.73
CA ILE A 130 -9.65 3.27 12.67
C ILE A 130 -8.71 2.87 13.83
N ASP A 131 -7.45 2.58 13.55
CA ASP A 131 -6.49 2.19 14.58
C ASP A 131 -6.18 3.35 15.55
N LEU A 132 -6.07 4.58 15.04
CA LEU A 132 -5.87 5.77 15.88
C LEU A 132 -7.09 6.06 16.79
N GLU A 133 -8.31 5.83 16.29
CA GLU A 133 -9.54 6.09 17.07
C GLU A 133 -9.85 4.94 18.03
N HIS A 134 -9.77 3.69 17.56
CA HIS A 134 -10.32 2.52 18.24
C HIS A 134 -9.25 1.52 18.70
N ARG A 135 -7.98 1.67 18.27
CA ARG A 135 -6.86 0.76 18.56
C ARG A 135 -7.18 -0.70 18.25
N ARG A 136 -7.93 -0.92 17.19
CA ARG A 136 -8.34 -2.24 16.69
C ARG A 136 -8.39 -2.20 15.16
N LEU A 137 -7.79 -3.20 14.54
CA LEU A 137 -7.84 -3.40 13.09
C LEU A 137 -9.00 -4.37 12.77
N PRO A 138 -10.06 -3.91 12.09
CA PRO A 138 -11.22 -4.75 11.80
C PRO A 138 -10.89 -5.77 10.71
N ASP A 139 -11.12 -7.04 10.98
CA ASP A 139 -10.91 -8.16 10.03
C ASP A 139 -11.68 -7.96 8.72
N ARG A 140 -12.85 -7.29 8.81
CA ARG A 140 -13.72 -6.99 7.65
C ARG A 140 -13.07 -6.07 6.61
N ILE A 141 -11.98 -5.38 6.95
CA ILE A 141 -11.22 -4.53 6.03
C ILE A 141 -9.88 -5.17 5.72
N VAL A 142 -9.16 -5.67 6.73
CA VAL A 142 -7.82 -6.22 6.56
C VAL A 142 -7.83 -7.45 5.65
N LEU A 143 -8.70 -8.43 5.93
CA LEU A 143 -8.70 -9.69 5.19
C LEU A 143 -9.14 -9.53 3.72
N PRO A 144 -10.23 -8.82 3.38
CA PRO A 144 -10.56 -8.56 1.99
C PRO A 144 -9.48 -7.77 1.25
N SER A 145 -8.82 -6.81 1.94
CA SER A 145 -7.74 -6.04 1.35
C SER A 145 -6.50 -6.89 1.08
N LEU A 146 -6.16 -7.80 1.98
CA LEU A 146 -5.09 -8.79 1.76
C LEU A 146 -5.37 -9.62 0.51
N VAL A 147 -6.58 -10.20 0.42
CA VAL A 147 -6.97 -11.03 -0.74
C VAL A 147 -6.94 -10.20 -2.03
N ALA A 148 -7.53 -9.01 -2.03
CA ALA A 148 -7.58 -8.15 -3.20
C ALA A 148 -6.17 -7.77 -3.69
N VAL A 149 -5.28 -7.31 -2.80
CA VAL A 149 -3.92 -6.91 -3.16
C VAL A 149 -3.11 -8.12 -3.64
N VAL A 150 -3.15 -9.25 -2.92
CA VAL A 150 -2.41 -10.46 -3.33
C VAL A 150 -2.89 -10.95 -4.69
N VAL A 151 -4.20 -11.02 -4.92
CA VAL A 151 -4.76 -11.47 -6.21
C VAL A 151 -4.37 -10.51 -7.33
N LEU A 152 -4.54 -9.20 -7.15
CA LEU A 152 -4.20 -8.21 -8.17
C LEU A 152 -2.70 -8.24 -8.54
N LEU A 153 -1.81 -8.32 -7.55
CA LEU A 153 -0.37 -8.39 -7.78
C LEU A 153 0.05 -9.74 -8.39
N THR A 154 -0.56 -10.84 -7.98
CA THR A 154 -0.32 -12.17 -8.57
C THR A 154 -0.72 -12.18 -10.03
N VAL A 155 -1.94 -11.73 -10.36
CA VAL A 155 -2.42 -11.67 -11.75
C VAL A 155 -1.56 -10.71 -12.58
N SER A 156 -1.18 -9.56 -12.03
CA SER A 156 -0.24 -8.62 -12.66
C SER A 156 1.09 -9.31 -13.00
N SER A 157 1.69 -10.04 -12.06
CA SER A 157 2.95 -10.76 -12.27
C SER A 157 2.82 -11.85 -13.34
N VAL A 158 1.75 -12.63 -13.30
CA VAL A 158 1.50 -13.71 -14.27
C VAL A 158 1.28 -13.17 -15.68
N LEU A 159 0.44 -12.14 -15.84
CA LEU A 159 0.18 -11.52 -17.15
C LEU A 159 1.41 -10.79 -17.69
N GLY A 160 2.24 -10.23 -16.81
CA GLY A 160 3.53 -9.65 -17.16
C GLY A 160 4.63 -10.67 -17.44
N GLY A 161 4.39 -11.95 -17.18
CA GLY A 161 5.40 -13.02 -17.33
C GLY A 161 6.54 -12.92 -16.31
N ASP A 162 6.38 -12.16 -15.24
CA ASP A 162 7.40 -11.91 -14.22
C ASP A 162 7.24 -12.87 -13.03
N TRP A 163 7.77 -14.06 -13.17
CA TRP A 163 7.75 -15.09 -12.13
C TRP A 163 8.58 -14.71 -10.90
N GLY A 164 9.60 -13.87 -11.09
CA GLY A 164 10.41 -13.34 -9.99
C GLY A 164 9.57 -12.43 -9.09
N ARG A 165 8.78 -11.53 -9.66
CA ARG A 165 7.83 -10.70 -8.91
C ARG A 165 6.75 -11.51 -8.23
N LEU A 166 6.23 -12.54 -8.89
CA LEU A 166 5.27 -13.45 -8.28
C LEU A 166 5.86 -14.08 -7.01
N ALA A 167 7.06 -14.66 -7.13
CA ALA A 167 7.76 -15.26 -6.01
C ALA A 167 8.06 -14.24 -4.90
N ALA A 168 8.50 -13.03 -5.26
CA ALA A 168 8.78 -11.95 -4.31
C ALA A 168 7.50 -11.46 -3.60
N THR A 169 6.36 -11.37 -4.30
CA THR A 169 5.07 -10.98 -3.72
C THR A 169 4.61 -11.99 -2.67
N LEU A 170 4.58 -13.27 -3.05
CA LEU A 170 4.13 -14.34 -2.15
C LEU A 170 5.14 -14.59 -1.02
N GLY A 171 6.43 -14.60 -1.36
CA GLY A 171 7.52 -14.74 -0.41
C GLY A 171 7.58 -13.58 0.58
N GLY A 172 7.46 -12.34 0.12
CA GLY A 172 7.39 -11.15 0.97
C GLY A 172 6.20 -11.18 1.92
N SER A 173 5.02 -11.58 1.42
CA SER A 173 3.83 -11.79 2.26
C SER A 173 4.08 -12.82 3.36
N ALA A 174 4.63 -13.98 3.01
CA ALA A 174 4.92 -15.05 3.94
C ALA A 174 6.02 -14.68 4.96
N VAL A 175 7.11 -14.06 4.50
CA VAL A 175 8.24 -13.67 5.35
C VAL A 175 7.80 -12.63 6.38
N VAL A 176 7.11 -11.56 5.95
CA VAL A 176 6.67 -10.52 6.90
C VAL A 176 5.65 -11.10 7.88
N PHE A 177 4.72 -11.94 7.42
CA PHE A 177 3.81 -12.65 8.33
C PHE A 177 4.56 -13.50 9.34
N ALA A 178 5.56 -14.29 8.90
CA ALA A 178 6.36 -15.15 9.78
C ALA A 178 7.15 -14.35 10.83
N VAL A 179 7.75 -13.21 10.42
CA VAL A 179 8.46 -12.32 11.34
C VAL A 179 7.52 -11.78 12.42
N TYR A 180 6.33 -11.28 12.02
CA TYR A 180 5.37 -10.75 12.98
C TYR A 180 4.73 -11.85 13.84
N LEU A 181 4.52 -13.04 13.28
CA LEU A 181 4.07 -14.21 14.06
C LEU A 181 5.10 -14.61 15.11
N TRP A 182 6.38 -14.68 14.71
CA TRP A 182 7.46 -14.98 15.64
C TRP A 182 7.54 -13.94 16.77
N LEU A 183 7.43 -12.65 16.43
CA LEU A 183 7.39 -11.57 17.41
C LEU A 183 6.18 -11.67 18.36
N ALA A 184 4.99 -12.01 17.82
CA ALA A 184 3.78 -12.18 18.62
C ALA A 184 3.93 -13.34 19.63
N LEU A 185 4.53 -14.44 19.18
CA LEU A 185 4.82 -15.60 20.05
C LEU A 185 5.89 -15.28 21.10
N ALA A 186 6.98 -14.59 20.70
CA ALA A 186 8.07 -14.20 21.59
C ALA A 186 7.63 -13.15 22.62
N ALA A 187 6.80 -12.20 22.24
CA ALA A 187 6.30 -11.13 23.11
C ALA A 187 5.15 -11.57 24.06
N ARG A 188 4.77 -12.85 24.07
CA ARG A 188 3.73 -13.42 24.92
C ARG A 188 2.45 -12.57 25.00
N GLY A 189 1.97 -12.10 23.82
CA GLY A 189 0.74 -11.32 23.72
C GLY A 189 0.94 -9.80 23.72
N GLY A 190 2.17 -9.31 23.65
CA GLY A 190 2.47 -7.87 23.53
C GLY A 190 2.16 -7.26 22.15
N LEU A 191 2.04 -8.08 21.10
CA LEU A 191 1.69 -7.64 19.75
C LEU A 191 0.20 -7.81 19.48
N GLY A 192 -0.44 -6.80 18.90
CA GLY A 192 -1.86 -6.83 18.55
C GLY A 192 -2.17 -7.88 17.47
N GLY A 193 -3.23 -8.67 17.65
CA GLY A 193 -3.66 -9.64 16.63
C GLY A 193 -4.02 -8.99 15.28
N GLY A 194 -4.36 -7.70 15.28
CA GLY A 194 -4.61 -6.90 14.07
C GLY A 194 -3.34 -6.67 13.26
N ASP A 195 -2.22 -6.35 13.92
CA ASP A 195 -0.92 -6.12 13.29
C ASP A 195 -0.42 -7.38 12.60
N LEU A 196 -0.65 -8.55 13.22
CA LEU A 196 -0.32 -9.85 12.62
C LEU A 196 -1.06 -10.09 11.30
N LYS A 197 -2.32 -9.64 11.20
CA LYS A 197 -3.13 -9.79 9.98
C LYS A 197 -2.76 -8.74 8.93
N LEU A 198 -2.27 -7.56 9.35
CA LEU A 198 -1.79 -6.50 8.47
C LEU A 198 -0.42 -6.86 7.84
N ALA A 199 0.41 -7.60 8.55
CA ALA A 199 1.76 -7.97 8.13
C ALA A 199 1.83 -8.61 6.72
N PRO A 200 1.03 -9.64 6.36
CA PRO A 200 1.08 -10.24 5.03
C PRO A 200 0.60 -9.30 3.91
N LEU A 201 -0.32 -8.37 4.19
CA LEU A 201 -0.75 -7.35 3.25
C LEU A 201 0.42 -6.41 2.89
N ILE A 202 1.13 -5.92 3.89
CA ILE A 202 2.33 -5.09 3.72
C ILE A 202 3.44 -5.87 3.01
N GLY A 203 3.66 -7.12 3.42
CA GLY A 203 4.68 -7.99 2.84
C GLY A 203 4.45 -8.26 1.36
N ALA A 204 3.20 -8.45 0.93
CA ALA A 204 2.86 -8.62 -0.49
C ALA A 204 3.16 -7.35 -1.31
N ALA A 205 2.72 -6.19 -0.83
CA ALA A 205 2.93 -4.91 -1.51
C ALA A 205 4.43 -4.56 -1.62
N LEU A 206 5.19 -4.75 -0.54
CA LEU A 206 6.63 -4.49 -0.53
C LEU A 206 7.42 -5.52 -1.34
N GLY A 207 7.04 -6.80 -1.27
CA GLY A 207 7.67 -7.88 -2.03
C GLY A 207 7.55 -7.65 -3.54
N PHE A 208 6.38 -7.22 -4.03
CA PHE A 208 6.19 -6.88 -5.44
C PHE A 208 7.09 -5.72 -5.88
N ALA A 209 7.35 -4.74 -5.01
CA ALA A 209 8.25 -3.62 -5.29
C ALA A 209 9.73 -4.00 -5.22
N GLY A 210 10.06 -5.13 -4.58
CA GLY A 210 11.42 -5.67 -4.51
C GLY A 210 11.98 -5.84 -3.09
N ALA A 211 13.12 -6.52 -3.01
CA ALA A 211 13.77 -6.84 -1.72
C ALA A 211 14.19 -5.59 -0.93
N GLY A 212 14.70 -4.56 -1.61
CA GLY A 212 15.04 -3.29 -0.97
C GLY A 212 13.83 -2.61 -0.34
N ALA A 213 12.69 -2.58 -1.05
CA ALA A 213 11.44 -2.05 -0.53
C ALA A 213 10.98 -2.83 0.72
N LEU A 214 11.08 -4.17 0.67
CA LEU A 214 10.71 -5.03 1.79
C LEU A 214 11.57 -4.73 3.03
N LEU A 215 12.88 -4.69 2.88
CA LEU A 215 13.82 -4.43 3.98
C LEU A 215 13.60 -3.04 4.57
N VAL A 216 13.65 -2.00 3.73
CA VAL A 216 13.47 -0.61 4.19
C VAL A 216 12.09 -0.42 4.82
N GLY A 217 11.05 -0.99 4.23
CA GLY A 217 9.68 -0.85 4.73
C GLY A 217 9.46 -1.47 6.10
N VAL A 218 9.92 -2.71 6.28
CA VAL A 218 9.80 -3.42 7.56
C VAL A 218 10.65 -2.75 8.63
N LEU A 219 11.92 -2.43 8.34
CA LEU A 219 12.81 -1.78 9.30
C LEU A 219 12.33 -0.38 9.69
N SER A 220 11.85 0.40 8.73
CA SER A 220 11.26 1.72 9.00
C SER A 220 10.01 1.62 9.87
N GLY A 221 9.15 0.62 9.63
CA GLY A 221 7.97 0.37 10.47
C GLY A 221 8.35 0.10 11.92
N PHE A 222 9.35 -0.75 12.15
CA PHE A 222 9.86 -1.02 13.50
C PHE A 222 10.53 0.21 14.12
N ALA A 223 11.34 0.94 13.36
CA ALA A 223 12.01 2.15 13.85
C ALA A 223 11.00 3.23 14.26
N LEU A 224 9.96 3.46 13.44
CA LEU A 224 8.88 4.40 13.75
C LEU A 224 8.09 3.94 14.99
N GLY A 225 7.78 2.65 15.09
CA GLY A 225 7.09 2.09 16.25
C GLY A 225 7.91 2.21 17.53
N ALA A 226 9.21 1.92 17.47
CA ALA A 226 10.13 2.07 18.60
C ALA A 226 10.26 3.54 19.03
N ALA A 227 10.45 4.45 18.08
CA ALA A 227 10.52 5.88 18.33
C ALA A 227 9.24 6.41 19.00
N ALA A 228 8.08 6.04 18.46
CA ALA A 228 6.80 6.44 19.03
C ALA A 228 6.57 5.86 20.42
N GLY A 229 6.94 4.60 20.65
CA GLY A 229 6.92 3.97 21.98
C GLY A 229 7.82 4.70 22.98
N LEU A 230 9.06 5.03 22.57
CA LEU A 230 10.01 5.75 23.40
C LEU A 230 9.49 7.15 23.79
N VAL A 231 8.91 7.88 22.83
CA VAL A 231 8.29 9.20 23.08
C VAL A 231 7.17 9.08 24.12
N LEU A 232 6.31 8.06 24.01
CA LEU A 232 5.23 7.85 24.99
C LEU A 232 5.76 7.55 26.38
N VAL A 233 6.83 6.76 26.48
CA VAL A 233 7.52 6.50 27.76
C VAL A 233 8.12 7.78 28.32
N ALA A 234 8.86 8.55 27.51
CA ALA A 234 9.50 9.80 27.93
C ALA A 234 8.47 10.84 28.40
N LEU A 235 7.32 10.92 27.75
CA LEU A 235 6.22 11.80 28.17
C LEU A 235 5.42 11.25 29.37
N ARG A 236 5.84 10.14 29.98
CA ARG A 236 5.12 9.47 31.07
C ARG A 236 3.65 9.14 30.74
N ARG A 237 3.31 9.08 29.46
CA ARG A 237 1.97 8.73 28.95
C ARG A 237 1.83 7.26 28.60
N ALA A 238 2.92 6.49 28.71
CA ALA A 238 2.89 5.04 28.57
C ALA A 238 2.12 4.44 29.76
N SER A 239 0.96 3.85 29.48
CA SER A 239 0.20 3.08 30.44
C SER A 239 0.35 1.59 30.10
N ARG A 240 0.67 0.75 31.08
CA ARG A 240 0.76 -0.71 30.91
C ARG A 240 -0.55 -1.33 30.41
N THR A 241 -1.66 -0.61 30.53
CA THR A 241 -3.00 -1.07 30.16
C THR A 241 -3.48 -0.55 28.79
N ARG A 242 -2.77 0.41 28.17
CA ARG A 242 -3.17 0.99 26.89
C ARG A 242 -2.27 0.45 25.78
N ALA A 243 -2.83 -0.41 24.91
CA ALA A 243 -2.16 -0.85 23.70
C ALA A 243 -1.78 0.36 22.82
N PHE A 244 -0.54 0.37 22.35
CA PHE A 244 -0.05 1.36 21.39
C PHE A 244 -0.55 1.01 20.00
N PRO A 245 -1.12 1.95 19.21
CA PRO A 245 -1.53 1.68 17.83
C PRO A 245 -0.29 1.52 16.96
N PHE A 246 0.11 0.28 16.69
CA PHE A 246 1.31 -0.02 15.89
C PHE A 246 1.04 -0.01 14.38
N GLY A 247 -0.22 -0.25 13.97
CA GLY A 247 -0.66 -0.27 12.58
C GLY A 247 -0.24 0.94 11.75
N PRO A 248 -0.41 2.20 12.24
CA PRO A 248 0.06 3.40 11.54
C PRO A 248 1.57 3.40 11.27
N CYS A 249 2.39 2.93 12.23
CA CYS A 249 3.84 2.85 12.06
C CYS A 249 4.22 1.84 10.98
N MET A 250 3.54 0.68 10.95
CA MET A 250 3.72 -0.34 9.90
C MET A 250 3.40 0.22 8.51
N LEU A 251 2.28 0.91 8.37
CA LEU A 251 1.84 1.48 7.08
C LEU A 251 2.75 2.63 6.63
N LEU A 252 3.15 3.52 7.52
CA LEU A 252 4.13 4.57 7.21
C LEU A 252 5.48 3.98 6.82
N GLY A 253 5.94 2.94 7.52
CA GLY A 253 7.14 2.20 7.17
C GLY A 253 7.02 1.55 5.80
N ALA A 254 5.88 0.95 5.47
CA ALA A 254 5.63 0.38 4.15
C ALA A 254 5.75 1.45 3.05
N TRP A 255 5.17 2.63 3.24
CA TRP A 255 5.31 3.74 2.29
C TRP A 255 6.76 4.23 2.17
N ALA A 256 7.50 4.30 3.29
CA ALA A 256 8.92 4.60 3.26
C ALA A 256 9.69 3.57 2.42
N GLY A 257 9.39 2.27 2.58
CA GLY A 257 9.97 1.20 1.78
C GLY A 257 9.66 1.34 0.29
N LEU A 258 8.42 1.64 -0.07
CA LEU A 258 8.01 1.85 -1.46
C LEU A 258 8.73 3.05 -2.10
N VAL A 259 8.89 4.17 -1.37
CA VAL A 259 9.48 5.40 -1.92
C VAL A 259 11.00 5.31 -2.02
N TRP A 260 11.67 4.75 -1.01
CA TRP A 260 13.15 4.75 -0.95
C TRP A 260 13.75 3.38 -1.23
N GLY A 261 13.14 2.31 -0.74
CA GLY A 261 13.68 0.96 -0.87
C GLY A 261 13.57 0.37 -2.27
N ALA A 262 12.61 0.82 -3.08
CA ALA A 262 12.47 0.39 -4.47
C ALA A 262 13.62 0.90 -5.37
N ARG A 263 14.45 1.81 -4.87
CA ARG A 263 15.60 2.41 -5.60
C ARG A 263 16.94 1.74 -5.25
N ILE A 264 16.95 0.83 -4.28
CA ILE A 264 18.11 0.06 -3.83
C ILE A 264 18.02 -1.35 -4.39
#